data_64ed9853626743ef1201c6c8b29adee3
#
_entry.id   64ed9853626743ef1201c6c8b29adee3
#
_cell.length_a   1.000
_cell.length_b   1.000
_cell.length_c   1.000
_cell.angle_alpha   90.00
_cell.angle_beta   90.00
_cell.angle_gamma   90.00
#
_symmetry.space_group_name_H-M   'P 1'
#
loop_
_entity.id
_entity.type
_entity.pdbx_description
1 polymer ?
#
loop_
_entity_poly.entity_id
_entity_poly.type
_entity_poly.pdbx_seq_one_letter_code
_entity_poly.pdbx_strand_id
1 'polypeptide(L)'
;MRPTRIKRSHPSTLRKRQLDALIEEAIVDAYGESEQRVAFLTMLQNDLVCPFEIEILGAPAIVEGVDLNDAEDIVAICRRDRHKQLIPILNLPLPSPRPMGWEWIEAYRRWARGR
;
A
#
# COMPACT_ATOMS: atom_id res chain seq x y z
N MET A 1 4.32 8.48 30.06
CA MET A 1 4.29 8.26 29.63
C MET A 1 4.46 8.08 29.02
N ARG A 2 4.12 8.01 28.91
CA ARG A 2 3.90 7.66 28.27
C ARG A 2 4.05 7.36 27.27
N PRO A 3 3.92 7.22 27.14
CA PRO A 3 3.78 6.86 26.02
C PRO A 3 3.76 6.43 25.27
N THR A 4 3.39 6.34 25.32
CA THR A 4 3.14 5.95 24.65
C THR A 4 2.95 5.76 24.03
N ARG A 5 2.62 5.85 24.40
CA ARG A 5 2.17 5.60 23.83
C ARG A 5 2.17 5.43 22.95
N ILE A 6 2.00 5.45 22.98
CA ILE A 6 1.86 5.19 22.18
C ILE A 6 1.71 5.00 21.55
N LYS A 7 1.32 5.01 21.67
CA LYS A 7 0.95 4.72 21.06
C LYS A 7 0.69 4.56 20.41
N ARG A 8 0.34 4.61 20.93
CA ARG A 8 -0.14 4.43 20.29
C ARG A 8 -0.29 4.22 19.53
N SER A 9 -0.73 4.29 19.60
CA SER A 9 -1.03 4.01 18.67
C SER A 9 -0.82 3.71 17.96
N HIS A 10 -1.76 3.73 18.04
CA HIS A 10 -1.62 3.16 17.01
C HIS A 10 -1.01 3.67 15.93
N PRO A 11 -0.51 3.48 15.69
CA PRO A 11 0.43 3.85 14.69
C PRO A 11 0.17 3.21 13.35
N SER A 12 -0.69 2.24 13.29
CA SER A 12 -1.05 1.57 12.05
C SER A 12 -2.17 2.32 11.31
N THR A 13 -2.56 3.50 11.80
CA THR A 13 -3.64 4.28 11.21
C THR A 13 -3.17 5.71 11.02
N LEU A 14 -3.40 6.25 9.83
CA LEU A 14 -3.09 7.63 9.53
C LEU A 14 -4.36 8.45 9.51
N ARG A 15 -4.26 9.69 9.92
CA ARG A 15 -5.38 10.63 9.87
C ARG A 15 -5.64 11.02 8.43
N LYS A 16 -6.89 11.40 8.14
CA LYS A 16 -7.28 11.84 6.80
C LYS A 16 -6.37 12.93 6.28
N ARG A 17 -6.02 13.89 7.14
CA ARG A 17 -5.15 15.00 6.76
C ARG A 17 -3.77 14.51 6.32
N GLN A 18 -3.24 13.54 7.04
CA GLN A 18 -1.94 12.96 6.69
C GLN A 18 -2.01 12.21 5.36
N LEU A 19 -3.09 11.46 5.15
CA LEU A 19 -3.29 10.74 3.90
C LEU A 19 -3.46 11.71 2.73
N ASP A 20 -4.20 12.80 2.94
CA ASP A 20 -4.38 13.79 1.88
C ASP A 20 -3.06 14.45 1.51
N ALA A 21 -2.19 14.69 2.49
CA ALA A 21 -0.87 15.24 2.21
C ALA A 21 -0.04 14.30 1.35
N LEU A 22 -0.09 12.99 1.64
CA LEU A 22 0.62 12.00 0.84
C LEU A 22 0.05 11.94 -0.57
N ILE A 23 -1.28 12.00 -0.70
CA ILE A 23 -1.91 12.02 -2.01
C ILE A 23 -1.42 13.21 -2.83
N GLU A 24 -1.43 14.40 -2.24
CA GLU A 24 -0.98 15.59 -2.95
C GLU A 24 0.47 15.47 -3.38
N GLU A 25 1.29 14.89 -2.54
CA GLU A 25 2.70 14.67 -2.88
C GLU A 25 2.83 13.71 -4.07
N ALA A 26 2.04 12.63 -4.07
CA ALA A 26 2.15 11.64 -5.14
C ALA A 26 1.73 12.19 -6.48
N ILE A 27 0.64 12.99 -6.52
CA ILE A 27 0.01 13.38 -7.78
C ILE A 27 0.38 14.78 -8.24
N VAL A 28 1.38 15.39 -7.61
CA VAL A 28 1.71 16.81 -7.83
C VAL A 28 1.91 17.13 -9.31
N ASP A 29 2.50 16.23 -10.09
CA ASP A 29 2.75 16.47 -11.51
C ASP A 29 1.98 15.50 -12.41
N ALA A 30 0.90 14.91 -11.89
CA ALA A 30 0.12 13.93 -12.63
C ALA A 30 -1.25 14.48 -12.96
N TYR A 31 -1.63 14.42 -14.24
CA TYR A 31 -2.89 14.96 -14.72
C TYR A 31 -3.73 13.80 -15.26
N GLY A 32 -4.91 13.64 -14.66
CA GLY A 32 -5.77 12.55 -15.06
C GLY A 32 -5.54 11.31 -14.24
N GLU A 33 -6.56 10.47 -14.20
CA GLU A 33 -6.60 9.31 -13.31
C GLU A 33 -5.49 8.31 -13.60
N SER A 34 -5.25 8.05 -14.86
CA SER A 34 -4.24 7.08 -15.26
C SER A 34 -2.84 7.50 -14.83
N GLU A 35 -2.49 8.77 -15.06
CA GLU A 35 -1.19 9.29 -14.66
C GLU A 35 -1.03 9.30 -13.14
N GLN A 36 -2.10 9.63 -12.43
CA GLN A 36 -2.06 9.65 -10.97
C GLN A 36 -1.86 8.25 -10.41
N ARG A 37 -2.49 7.25 -11.03
CA ARG A 37 -2.29 5.87 -10.60
C ARG A 37 -0.84 5.43 -10.80
N VAL A 38 -0.25 5.77 -11.93
CA VAL A 38 1.15 5.46 -12.18
C VAL A 38 2.06 6.17 -11.17
N ALA A 39 1.68 7.40 -10.78
CA ALA A 39 2.45 8.14 -9.77
C ALA A 39 2.43 7.41 -8.43
N PHE A 40 1.28 6.87 -8.01
CA PHE A 40 1.21 6.06 -6.80
C PHE A 40 2.05 4.80 -6.92
N LEU A 41 2.02 4.16 -8.09
CA LEU A 41 2.85 2.97 -8.30
C LEU A 41 4.33 3.32 -8.10
N THR A 42 4.76 4.46 -8.61
CA THR A 42 6.13 4.92 -8.44
C THR A 42 6.48 5.08 -6.96
N MET A 43 5.59 5.71 -6.18
CA MET A 43 5.83 5.86 -4.75
C MET A 43 5.92 4.51 -4.05
N LEU A 44 5.03 3.59 -4.41
CA LEU A 44 5.05 2.25 -3.82
C LEU A 44 6.32 1.50 -4.18
N GLN A 45 6.74 1.56 -5.43
CA GLN A 45 7.95 0.85 -5.85
C GLN A 45 9.20 1.42 -5.22
N ASN A 46 9.21 2.73 -4.94
CA ASN A 46 10.36 3.36 -4.31
C ASN A 46 10.40 3.13 -2.80
N ASP A 47 9.26 3.19 -2.13
CA ASP A 47 9.24 3.28 -0.68
C ASP A 47 8.74 2.03 0.04
N LEU A 48 7.90 1.21 -0.61
CA LEU A 48 7.39 0.00 0.03
C LEU A 48 8.48 -1.05 0.06
N VAL A 49 8.88 -1.43 1.27
CA VAL A 49 9.98 -2.40 1.42
C VAL A 49 9.44 -3.81 1.21
N CYS A 50 9.95 -4.49 0.19
CA CYS A 50 9.61 -5.86 -0.14
C CYS A 50 10.87 -6.71 -0.12
N PRO A 51 10.75 -8.02 0.10
CA PRO A 51 9.50 -8.75 0.34
C PRO A 51 9.02 -8.60 1.77
N PHE A 52 7.72 -8.85 1.97
CA PHE A 52 7.19 -8.97 3.33
C PHE A 52 6.11 -10.05 3.34
N GLU A 53 5.89 -10.61 4.53
CA GLU A 53 4.95 -11.71 4.69
C GLU A 53 3.55 -11.19 5.02
N ILE A 54 2.54 -11.83 4.41
CA ILE A 54 1.13 -11.58 4.73
C ILE A 54 0.46 -12.91 4.99
N GLU A 55 -0.80 -12.83 5.42
CA GLU A 55 -1.61 -14.02 5.64
C GLU A 55 -2.88 -13.91 4.79
N ILE A 56 -3.14 -14.92 3.97
CA ILE A 56 -4.33 -14.98 3.13
C ILE A 56 -5.10 -16.22 3.53
N LEU A 57 -6.32 -16.01 4.05
CA LEU A 57 -7.18 -17.12 4.49
C LEU A 57 -6.42 -18.05 5.45
N GLY A 58 -5.64 -17.44 6.36
CA GLY A 58 -4.92 -18.20 7.36
C GLY A 58 -3.63 -18.84 6.89
N ALA A 59 -3.24 -18.64 5.64
CA ALA A 59 -2.01 -19.22 5.10
C ALA A 59 -1.01 -18.13 4.76
N PRO A 60 0.28 -18.35 5.04
CA PRO A 60 1.29 -17.33 4.75
C PRO A 60 1.55 -17.20 3.25
N ALA A 61 1.86 -15.98 2.83
CA ALA A 61 2.26 -15.69 1.46
C ALA A 61 3.26 -14.54 1.52
N ILE A 62 4.07 -14.42 0.46
CA ILE A 62 5.10 -13.39 0.39
C ILE A 62 4.71 -12.36 -0.67
N VAL A 63 4.69 -11.09 -0.29
CA VAL A 63 4.54 -10.00 -1.26
C VAL A 63 5.94 -9.69 -1.78
N GLU A 64 6.16 -9.93 -3.06
CA GLU A 64 7.47 -9.73 -3.68
C GLU A 64 7.64 -8.33 -4.24
N GLY A 65 6.55 -7.65 -4.58
CA GLY A 65 6.58 -6.32 -5.15
C GLY A 65 5.20 -5.90 -5.58
N VAL A 66 5.14 -4.77 -6.29
CA VAL A 66 3.88 -4.22 -6.81
C VAL A 66 4.07 -3.84 -8.28
N ASP A 67 2.98 -3.89 -9.03
CA ASP A 67 3.00 -3.53 -10.45
C ASP A 67 1.58 -3.23 -10.91
N LEU A 68 1.44 -2.81 -12.17
CA LEU A 68 0.13 -2.66 -12.78
C LEU A 68 -0.27 -3.96 -13.47
N ASN A 69 -1.56 -4.28 -13.41
CA ASN A 69 -2.07 -5.39 -14.24
C ASN A 69 -2.60 -4.83 -15.56
N ASP A 70 -3.17 -5.71 -16.39
CA ASP A 70 -3.65 -5.31 -17.72
C ASP A 70 -4.81 -4.32 -17.65
N ALA A 71 -5.53 -4.28 -16.53
CA ALA A 71 -6.63 -3.33 -16.33
C ALA A 71 -6.16 -2.03 -15.70
N GLU A 72 -4.84 -1.84 -15.57
CA GLU A 72 -4.23 -0.65 -14.97
C GLU A 72 -4.53 -0.49 -13.47
N ASP A 73 -4.82 -1.59 -12.78
CA ASP A 73 -4.92 -1.57 -11.33
C ASP A 73 -3.55 -1.89 -10.72
N ILE A 74 -3.27 -1.27 -9.58
CA ILE A 74 -2.04 -1.59 -8.85
C ILE A 74 -2.28 -2.88 -8.07
N VAL A 75 -1.41 -3.86 -8.30
CA VAL A 75 -1.53 -5.17 -7.67
C VAL A 75 -0.25 -5.52 -6.95
N ALA A 76 -0.39 -6.32 -5.88
CA ALA A 76 0.75 -6.92 -5.21
C ALA A 76 1.04 -8.26 -5.88
N ILE A 77 2.32 -8.50 -6.14
CA ILE A 77 2.75 -9.78 -6.68
C ILE A 77 3.03 -10.69 -5.49
N CYS A 78 2.16 -11.66 -5.29
CA CYS A 78 2.23 -12.54 -4.12
C CYS A 78 2.64 -13.93 -4.53
N ARG A 79 3.44 -14.57 -3.68
CA ARG A 79 3.88 -15.94 -3.92
C ARG A 79 3.62 -16.80 -2.71
N ARG A 80 3.07 -17.97 -2.97
CA ARG A 80 2.92 -19.03 -1.98
C ARG A 80 3.39 -20.32 -2.62
N ASP A 81 4.44 -20.90 -2.05
CA ASP A 81 5.11 -22.06 -2.63
C ASP A 81 5.57 -21.72 -4.05
N ARG A 82 5.07 -22.43 -5.05
CA ARG A 82 5.44 -22.20 -6.45
C ARG A 82 4.41 -21.37 -7.18
N HIS A 83 3.36 -20.91 -6.50
CA HIS A 83 2.27 -20.21 -7.15
C HIS A 83 2.38 -18.71 -6.96
N LYS A 84 2.21 -17.98 -8.04
CA LYS A 84 2.11 -16.53 -7.98
C LYS A 84 0.68 -16.10 -8.18
N GLN A 85 0.28 -15.06 -7.48
CA GLN A 85 -1.05 -14.51 -7.55
C GLN A 85 -0.96 -13.00 -7.47
N LEU A 86 -1.74 -12.31 -8.30
CA LEU A 86 -1.79 -10.86 -8.27
C LEU A 86 -3.00 -10.45 -7.45
N ILE A 87 -2.76 -9.69 -6.39
CA ILE A 87 -3.84 -9.25 -5.50
C ILE A 87 -3.90 -7.73 -5.56
N PRO A 88 -5.09 -7.17 -5.86
CA PRO A 88 -5.21 -5.71 -5.88
C PRO A 88 -4.80 -5.11 -4.55
N ILE A 89 -4.04 -4.04 -4.62
CA ILE A 89 -3.59 -3.34 -3.40
C ILE A 89 -4.76 -2.90 -2.53
N LEU A 90 -5.90 -2.62 -3.16
CA LEU A 90 -7.10 -2.22 -2.43
C LEU A 90 -7.57 -3.28 -1.44
N ASN A 91 -7.25 -4.54 -1.72
CA ASN A 91 -7.74 -5.67 -0.93
C ASN A 91 -6.63 -6.44 -0.22
N LEU A 92 -5.40 -5.96 -0.30
CA LEU A 92 -4.27 -6.69 0.27
C LEU A 92 -4.30 -6.61 1.80
N PRO A 93 -4.29 -7.75 2.50
CA PRO A 93 -4.15 -7.71 3.95
C PRO A 93 -2.75 -7.26 4.32
N LEU A 94 -2.64 -6.46 5.37
CA LEU A 94 -1.34 -5.98 5.80
C LEU A 94 -0.97 -6.63 7.13
N PRO A 95 0.31 -6.98 7.31
CA PRO A 95 0.75 -7.61 8.54
C PRO A 95 0.89 -6.61 9.67
N SER A 96 1.10 -7.13 10.87
CA SER A 96 1.44 -6.33 12.04
C SER A 96 2.74 -6.89 12.61
N PRO A 97 3.82 -6.11 12.65
CA PRO A 97 3.87 -4.69 12.26
C PRO A 97 3.80 -4.52 10.74
N ARG A 98 3.43 -3.33 10.32
CA ARG A 98 3.31 -3.03 8.92
C ARG A 98 4.69 -2.87 8.28
N PRO A 99 4.83 -3.22 6.97
CA PRO A 99 6.11 -3.01 6.28
C PRO A 99 6.39 -1.53 6.10
N MET A 100 7.66 -1.16 6.02
CA MET A 100 8.01 0.23 5.74
C MET A 100 7.46 0.64 4.38
N GLY A 101 6.92 1.86 4.31
CA GLY A 101 6.30 2.36 3.09
C GLY A 101 4.82 2.06 2.99
N TRP A 102 4.23 1.39 4.00
CA TRP A 102 2.83 1.02 3.98
C TRP A 102 1.89 2.22 3.88
N GLU A 103 2.34 3.38 4.30
CA GLU A 103 1.51 4.58 4.26
C GLU A 103 1.07 4.92 2.84
N TRP A 104 1.89 4.56 1.85
CA TRP A 104 1.52 4.79 0.45
C TRP A 104 0.39 3.87 0.00
N ILE A 105 0.28 2.68 0.60
CA ILE A 105 -0.86 1.80 0.34
C ILE A 105 -2.15 2.45 0.84
N GLU A 106 -2.12 2.99 2.05
CA GLU A 106 -3.30 3.65 2.60
C GLU A 106 -3.66 4.91 1.83
N ALA A 107 -2.66 5.68 1.41
CA ALA A 107 -2.90 6.87 0.60
C ALA A 107 -3.55 6.51 -0.73
N TYR A 108 -3.02 5.48 -1.39
CA TYR A 108 -3.60 5.01 -2.65
C TYR A 108 -5.04 4.54 -2.46
N ARG A 109 -5.31 3.79 -1.39
CA ARG A 109 -6.66 3.31 -1.11
C ARG A 109 -7.64 4.46 -0.94
N ARG A 110 -7.22 5.50 -0.22
CA ARG A 110 -8.07 6.66 -0.02
C ARG A 110 -8.33 7.41 -1.34
N TRP A 111 -7.29 7.60 -2.12
CA TRP A 111 -7.43 8.22 -3.44
C TRP A 111 -8.38 7.42 -4.34
N ALA A 112 -8.19 6.11 -4.37
CA ALA A 112 -8.97 5.23 -5.23
C ALA A 112 -10.45 5.19 -4.85
N ARG A 113 -10.75 5.43 -3.57
CA ARG A 113 -12.13 5.45 -3.08
C ARG A 113 -12.80 6.80 -3.23
N GLY A 114 -12.08 7.79 -3.79
CA GLY A 114 -12.63 9.11 -4.03
C GLY A 114 -12.47 10.07 -2.87
N ARG A 115 -11.57 9.75 -1.96
CA ARG A 115 -11.33 10.54 -0.75
C ARG A 115 -12.64 10.74 0.00
#